data_99c523b4090a1ce1b5292abde7d8aa4a
#
_entry.id   99c523b4090a1ce1b5292abde7d8aa4a
#
_cell.length_a   1.000
_cell.length_b   1.000
_cell.length_c   1.000
_cell.angle_alpha   90.00
_cell.angle_beta   90.00
_cell.angle_gamma   90.00
#
_symmetry.space_group_name_H-M   'P 1'
#
loop_
_entity.id
_entity.type
_entity.pdbx_description
1 polymer ?
#
loop_
_entity_poly.entity_id
_entity_poly.type
_entity_poly.pdbx_seq_one_letter_code
_entity_poly.pdbx_strand_id
1 'polypeptide(L)'
;MIERVHIKNFKSIYDLDINVGRVNLFIGENGSGKSNLLEALVFVSANQSKKLDNEFLVSRGLRVPKPELMFSAFNIQKEEQVISISIGSKENLEQYEFVNDNTNYPKWLYKSEKMIRDSISKDFPEYSKEKMDDILALVYKEILKNKESFLETLNKNIKDGYQIILSNEHQFGFKDFLIYSPENTALRTFEKEGQIQPLGINGEGLLKLLKVVNNYEDKTYIKTIIESLKLFDWFEDIKIPNHLS
;
A
#
# COMPACT_ATOMS: atom_id res chain seq x y z
N MET A 1 -2.24 -16.52 -5.26
CA MET A 1 -1.11 -16.23 -4.36
C MET A 1 -0.11 -15.39 -5.14
N ILE A 2 0.56 -14.42 -4.50
CA ILE A 2 1.63 -13.67 -5.15
C ILE A 2 2.88 -14.54 -5.14
N GLU A 3 3.51 -14.67 -6.31
CA GLU A 3 4.70 -15.50 -6.54
C GLU A 3 5.87 -14.72 -7.14
N ARG A 4 5.61 -13.52 -7.66
CA ARG A 4 6.61 -12.65 -8.26
C ARG A 4 6.32 -11.19 -7.94
N VAL A 5 7.38 -10.45 -7.67
CA VAL A 5 7.37 -9.01 -7.41
C VAL A 5 8.46 -8.37 -8.26
N HIS A 6 8.09 -7.36 -9.06
CA HIS A 6 9.01 -6.58 -9.86
C HIS A 6 8.85 -5.10 -9.52
N ILE A 7 9.92 -4.45 -9.10
CA ILE A 7 9.93 -3.05 -8.64
C ILE A 7 10.95 -2.27 -9.45
N LYS A 8 10.54 -1.14 -10.02
CA LYS A 8 11.42 -0.22 -10.74
C LYS A 8 11.33 1.18 -10.19
N ASN A 9 12.46 1.85 -10.13
CA ASN A 9 12.60 3.27 -9.83
C ASN A 9 12.01 3.69 -8.47
N PHE A 10 12.22 2.88 -7.42
CA PHE A 10 11.71 3.16 -6.08
C PHE A 10 12.83 3.25 -5.04
N LYS A 11 13.09 4.43 -4.48
CA LYS A 11 14.11 4.70 -3.45
C LYS A 11 15.49 4.15 -3.85
N SER A 12 16.03 3.15 -3.11
CA SER A 12 17.31 2.51 -3.47
C SER A 12 17.15 1.41 -4.54
N ILE A 13 15.94 1.09 -4.95
CA ILE A 13 15.67 0.05 -5.94
C ILE A 13 15.60 0.69 -7.32
N TYR A 14 16.57 0.37 -8.19
CA TYR A 14 16.53 0.77 -9.59
C TYR A 14 15.67 -0.19 -10.42
N ASP A 15 16.00 -1.47 -10.36
CA ASP A 15 15.26 -2.55 -11.02
C ASP A 15 15.48 -3.83 -10.20
N LEU A 16 14.42 -4.39 -9.62
CA LEU A 16 14.44 -5.60 -8.81
C LEU A 16 13.30 -6.53 -9.20
N ASP A 17 13.64 -7.71 -9.66
CA ASP A 17 12.68 -8.75 -10.02
C ASP A 17 12.97 -10.01 -9.18
N ILE A 18 12.02 -10.40 -8.33
CA ILE A 18 12.17 -11.53 -7.42
C ILE A 18 10.96 -12.45 -7.40
N ASN A 19 11.22 -13.73 -7.22
CA ASN A 19 10.20 -14.69 -6.86
C ASN A 19 9.98 -14.68 -5.35
N VAL A 20 8.71 -14.75 -4.95
CA VAL A 20 8.30 -14.78 -3.55
C VAL A 20 7.43 -16.01 -3.28
N GLY A 21 7.46 -16.47 -2.04
CA GLY A 21 6.64 -17.57 -1.58
C GLY A 21 5.67 -17.12 -0.49
N ARG A 22 5.07 -18.09 0.18
CA ARG A 22 4.16 -17.85 1.31
C ARG A 22 4.86 -17.18 2.50
N VAL A 23 6.13 -17.52 2.73
CA VAL A 23 7.01 -16.93 3.74
C VAL A 23 8.31 -16.57 3.05
N ASN A 24 8.79 -15.34 3.27
CA ASN A 24 10.03 -14.84 2.70
C ASN A 24 10.89 -14.22 3.80
N LEU A 25 12.18 -14.52 3.78
CA LEU A 25 13.16 -13.92 4.68
C LEU A 25 14.19 -13.13 3.86
N PHE A 26 14.24 -11.83 4.07
CA PHE A 26 15.20 -10.95 3.40
C PHE A 26 16.38 -10.64 4.34
N ILE A 27 17.56 -11.10 3.97
CA ILE A 27 18.80 -10.93 4.74
C ILE A 27 19.77 -10.06 3.92
N GLY A 28 20.52 -9.21 4.58
CA GLY A 28 21.51 -8.35 3.95
C GLY A 28 21.95 -7.22 4.88
N GLU A 29 22.96 -6.48 4.48
CA GLU A 29 23.49 -5.35 5.21
C GLU A 29 22.49 -4.20 5.37
N ASN A 30 22.76 -3.30 6.31
CA ASN A 30 21.96 -2.08 6.44
C ASN A 30 22.11 -1.22 5.17
N GLY A 31 21.00 -0.69 4.68
CA GLY A 31 20.99 0.06 3.42
C GLY A 31 20.81 -0.77 2.14
N SER A 32 20.80 -2.11 2.21
CA SER A 32 20.66 -2.98 1.02
C SER A 32 19.25 -2.95 0.35
N GLY A 33 18.31 -2.15 0.86
CA GLY A 33 17.00 -1.98 0.24
C GLY A 33 15.88 -2.91 0.76
N LYS A 34 16.15 -3.76 1.77
CA LYS A 34 15.15 -4.70 2.33
C LYS A 34 13.83 -4.01 2.72
N SER A 35 13.93 -2.91 3.47
CA SER A 35 12.75 -2.13 3.86
C SER A 35 12.08 -1.45 2.66
N ASN A 36 12.87 -1.00 1.68
CA ASN A 36 12.33 -0.35 0.49
C ASN A 36 11.49 -1.31 -0.37
N LEU A 37 11.86 -2.60 -0.40
CA LEU A 37 11.04 -3.63 -1.03
C LEU A 37 9.67 -3.73 -0.36
N LEU A 38 9.61 -3.80 0.97
CA LEU A 38 8.35 -3.85 1.71
C LEU A 38 7.55 -2.54 1.52
N GLU A 39 8.24 -1.39 1.57
CA GLU A 39 7.61 -0.08 1.38
C GLU A 39 7.01 0.10 -0.03
N ALA A 40 7.62 -0.48 -1.07
CA ALA A 40 7.03 -0.51 -2.41
C ALA A 40 5.68 -1.25 -2.43
N LEU A 41 5.57 -2.35 -1.70
CA LEU A 41 4.31 -3.10 -1.59
C LEU A 41 3.22 -2.30 -0.87
N VAL A 42 3.57 -1.39 0.04
CA VAL A 42 2.59 -0.46 0.66
C VAL A 42 1.95 0.44 -0.40
N PHE A 43 2.68 0.88 -1.42
CA PHE A 43 2.10 1.65 -2.52
C PHE A 43 1.00 0.88 -3.26
N VAL A 44 1.24 -0.40 -3.54
CA VAL A 44 0.22 -1.27 -4.16
C VAL A 44 -1.01 -1.40 -3.26
N SER A 45 -0.79 -1.63 -1.96
CA SER A 45 -1.88 -1.70 -0.96
C SER A 45 -2.70 -0.40 -0.92
N ALA A 46 -2.02 0.75 -0.91
CA ALA A 46 -2.66 2.07 -0.91
C ALA A 46 -3.49 2.30 -2.18
N ASN A 47 -2.96 1.93 -3.34
CA ASN A 47 -3.67 2.04 -4.61
C ASN A 47 -4.93 1.17 -4.62
N GLN A 48 -4.82 -0.10 -4.24
CA GLN A 48 -5.98 -1.01 -4.15
C GLN A 48 -7.03 -0.53 -3.14
N SER A 49 -6.59 0.20 -2.10
CA SER A 49 -7.47 0.83 -1.10
C SER A 49 -8.01 2.20 -1.56
N LYS A 50 -7.58 2.71 -2.74
CA LYS A 50 -7.88 4.05 -3.27
C LYS A 50 -7.48 5.18 -2.30
N LYS A 51 -6.36 5.02 -1.60
CA LYS A 51 -5.83 5.92 -0.56
C LYS A 51 -4.33 6.11 -0.74
N LEU A 52 -3.93 6.85 -1.78
CA LEU A 52 -2.52 7.19 -2.07
C LEU A 52 -2.07 8.48 -1.36
N ASP A 53 -2.69 8.84 -0.24
CA ASP A 53 -2.27 9.97 0.57
C ASP A 53 -1.15 9.59 1.56
N ASN A 54 -0.39 10.61 2.00
CA ASN A 54 0.75 10.41 2.88
C ASN A 54 0.35 9.84 4.25
N GLU A 55 -0.81 10.20 4.76
CA GLU A 55 -1.30 9.72 6.06
C GLU A 55 -1.55 8.21 6.02
N PHE A 56 -2.23 7.74 4.98
CA PHE A 56 -2.46 6.31 4.79
C PHE A 56 -1.15 5.55 4.59
N LEU A 57 -0.23 6.06 3.76
CA LEU A 57 1.07 5.43 3.52
C LEU A 57 1.89 5.30 4.81
N VAL A 58 1.95 6.36 5.63
CA VAL A 58 2.65 6.34 6.93
C VAL A 58 1.98 5.37 7.90
N SER A 59 0.65 5.34 7.95
CA SER A 59 -0.09 4.41 8.83
C SER A 59 0.17 2.93 8.50
N ARG A 60 0.60 2.64 7.26
CA ARG A 60 0.96 1.29 6.80
C ARG A 60 2.45 0.97 6.95
N GLY A 61 3.23 1.87 7.56
CA GLY A 61 4.65 1.67 7.85
C GLY A 61 5.61 2.16 6.75
N LEU A 62 5.12 2.92 5.76
CA LEU A 62 5.98 3.54 4.77
C LEU A 62 6.56 4.85 5.31
N ARG A 63 7.87 5.01 5.17
CA ARG A 63 8.55 6.28 5.42
C ARG A 63 8.38 7.17 4.20
N VAL A 64 7.56 8.22 4.31
CA VAL A 64 7.27 9.16 3.23
C VAL A 64 8.26 10.34 3.30
N PRO A 65 9.33 10.34 2.50
CA PRO A 65 10.22 11.50 2.36
C PRO A 65 9.61 12.50 1.35
N LYS A 66 10.39 13.53 0.99
CA LYS A 66 10.04 14.38 -0.15
C LYS A 66 9.90 13.54 -1.43
N PRO A 67 8.98 13.91 -2.34
CA PRO A 67 8.70 13.12 -3.55
C PRO A 67 9.93 12.77 -4.37
N GLU A 68 10.90 13.69 -4.49
CA GLU A 68 12.12 13.48 -5.26
C GLU A 68 12.96 12.31 -4.71
N LEU A 69 12.88 12.06 -3.40
CA LEU A 69 13.61 10.98 -2.72
C LEU A 69 12.86 9.63 -2.77
N MET A 70 11.66 9.62 -3.33
CA MET A 70 10.92 8.38 -3.57
C MET A 70 11.34 7.68 -4.86
N PHE A 71 11.94 8.43 -5.80
CA PHE A 71 12.51 7.87 -7.02
C PHE A 71 13.95 7.40 -6.80
N SER A 72 14.37 6.43 -7.61
CA SER A 72 15.73 5.91 -7.49
C SER A 72 16.78 6.91 -7.98
N ALA A 73 17.76 7.19 -7.14
CA ALA A 73 18.92 8.02 -7.51
C ALA A 73 19.81 7.36 -8.61
N PHE A 74 19.64 6.06 -8.83
CA PHE A 74 20.36 5.30 -9.86
C PHE A 74 19.70 5.40 -11.25
N ASN A 75 18.53 6.03 -11.34
CA ASN A 75 17.88 6.33 -12.62
C ASN A 75 18.53 7.57 -13.25
N ILE A 76 19.58 7.35 -14.05
CA ILE A 76 20.37 8.42 -14.70
C ILE A 76 19.61 9.07 -15.85
N GLN A 77 18.71 8.33 -16.51
CA GLN A 77 17.84 8.83 -17.55
C GLN A 77 16.65 9.52 -16.87
N LYS A 78 16.67 10.84 -16.84
CA LYS A 78 15.57 11.68 -16.32
C LYS A 78 14.31 11.65 -17.21
N GLU A 79 14.09 10.56 -17.92
CA GLU A 79 12.81 10.27 -18.53
C GLU A 79 11.77 10.07 -17.42
N GLU A 80 10.51 10.20 -17.72
CA GLU A 80 9.36 10.25 -16.79
C GLU A 80 9.64 9.63 -15.41
N GLN A 81 9.50 10.44 -14.35
CA GLN A 81 9.62 9.97 -12.96
C GLN A 81 8.40 9.09 -12.62
N VAL A 82 8.47 7.84 -13.02
CA VAL A 82 7.44 6.82 -12.76
C VAL A 82 8.03 5.75 -11.85
N ILE A 83 7.34 5.43 -10.79
CA ILE A 83 7.58 4.24 -9.99
C ILE A 83 6.71 3.13 -10.58
N SER A 84 7.32 2.01 -10.96
CA SER A 84 6.59 0.84 -11.49
C SER A 84 6.73 -0.33 -10.53
N ILE A 85 5.60 -0.92 -10.15
CA ILE A 85 5.55 -2.09 -9.28
C ILE A 85 4.60 -3.10 -9.91
N SER A 86 5.09 -4.32 -10.11
CA SER A 86 4.28 -5.43 -10.62
C SER A 86 4.23 -6.55 -9.60
N ILE A 87 3.04 -7.07 -9.34
CA ILE A 87 2.83 -8.21 -8.43
C ILE A 87 1.92 -9.23 -9.10
N GLY A 88 2.12 -10.50 -8.81
CA GLY A 88 1.21 -11.53 -9.32
C GLY A 88 1.77 -12.94 -9.28
N SER A 89 1.15 -13.81 -10.07
CA SER A 89 1.69 -15.13 -10.34
C SER A 89 2.82 -15.07 -11.38
N LYS A 90 3.50 -16.20 -11.61
CA LYS A 90 4.56 -16.28 -12.63
C LYS A 90 4.07 -15.97 -14.04
N GLU A 91 2.80 -16.28 -14.31
CA GLU A 91 2.20 -16.15 -15.63
C GLU A 91 1.41 -14.85 -15.81
N ASN A 92 0.94 -14.24 -14.72
CA ASN A 92 0.10 -13.05 -14.77
C ASN A 92 0.53 -12.05 -13.69
N LEU A 93 1.06 -10.91 -14.13
CA LEU A 93 1.49 -9.79 -13.30
C LEU A 93 0.56 -8.60 -13.49
N GLU A 94 0.04 -8.09 -12.39
CA GLU A 94 -0.61 -6.77 -12.35
C GLU A 94 0.45 -5.69 -12.20
N GLN A 95 0.48 -4.74 -13.13
CA GLN A 95 1.41 -3.63 -13.12
C GLN A 95 0.76 -2.36 -12.58
N TYR A 96 1.45 -1.70 -11.68
CA TYR A 96 1.08 -0.44 -11.06
C TYR A 96 2.12 0.61 -11.39
N GLU A 97 1.71 1.73 -11.97
CA GLU A 97 2.57 2.86 -12.28
C GLU A 97 2.14 4.09 -11.51
N PHE A 98 3.05 4.64 -10.72
CA PHE A 98 2.79 5.79 -9.85
C PHE A 98 3.62 6.98 -10.28
N VAL A 99 2.98 8.13 -10.30
CA VAL A 99 3.59 9.42 -10.60
C VAL A 99 3.26 10.42 -9.49
N ASN A 100 4.10 11.43 -9.32
CA ASN A 100 3.81 12.56 -8.46
C ASN A 100 3.21 13.71 -9.27
N ASP A 101 2.28 14.47 -8.70
CA ASP A 101 1.65 15.60 -9.37
C ASP A 101 2.55 16.87 -9.37
N ASN A 102 3.67 16.83 -8.63
CA ASN A 102 4.67 17.90 -8.53
C ASN A 102 4.07 19.27 -8.13
N THR A 103 2.97 19.28 -7.37
CA THR A 103 2.35 20.50 -6.84
C THR A 103 2.97 20.92 -5.52
N ASN A 104 2.62 22.14 -5.01
CA ASN A 104 3.06 22.61 -3.69
C ASN A 104 2.62 21.68 -2.54
N TYR A 105 1.54 20.92 -2.73
CA TYR A 105 1.06 19.87 -1.84
C TYR A 105 1.05 18.56 -2.63
N PRO A 106 2.23 17.93 -2.81
CA PRO A 106 2.40 16.83 -3.76
C PRO A 106 1.58 15.61 -3.37
N LYS A 107 0.88 15.07 -4.35
CA LYS A 107 0.10 13.83 -4.21
C LYS A 107 0.63 12.75 -5.14
N TRP A 108 0.55 11.53 -4.69
CA TRP A 108 0.79 10.37 -5.53
C TRP A 108 -0.49 10.01 -6.28
N LEU A 109 -0.32 9.76 -7.57
CA LEU A 109 -1.40 9.39 -8.47
C LEU A 109 -1.03 8.10 -9.20
N TYR A 110 -2.02 7.31 -9.49
CA TYR A 110 -1.87 6.26 -10.47
C TYR A 110 -1.69 6.91 -11.86
N LYS A 111 -0.73 6.44 -12.67
CA LYS A 111 -0.34 7.12 -13.92
C LYS A 111 -1.54 7.33 -14.86
N SER A 112 -2.42 6.34 -14.99
CA SER A 112 -3.63 6.47 -15.81
C SER A 112 -4.60 7.53 -15.29
N GLU A 113 -4.71 7.70 -13.96
CA GLU A 113 -5.52 8.77 -13.36
C GLU A 113 -4.96 10.15 -13.72
N LYS A 114 -3.63 10.31 -13.66
CA LYS A 114 -2.98 11.55 -14.09
C LYS A 114 -3.25 11.87 -15.56
N MET A 115 -3.15 10.87 -16.45
CA MET A 115 -3.45 11.06 -17.87
C MET A 115 -4.88 11.56 -18.10
N ILE A 116 -5.85 11.05 -17.34
CA ILE A 116 -7.24 11.50 -17.42
C ILE A 116 -7.38 12.93 -16.92
N ARG A 117 -6.77 13.27 -15.79
CA ARG A 117 -6.79 14.62 -15.22
C ARG A 117 -6.18 15.64 -16.19
N ASP A 118 -5.03 15.32 -16.76
CA ASP A 118 -4.33 16.20 -17.71
C ASP A 118 -5.18 16.41 -18.99
N SER A 119 -5.89 15.37 -19.48
CA SER A 119 -6.81 15.51 -20.60
C SER A 119 -8.00 16.41 -20.28
N ILE A 120 -8.64 16.21 -19.12
CA ILE A 120 -9.77 17.06 -18.70
C ILE A 120 -9.31 18.51 -18.50
N SER A 121 -8.15 18.74 -17.87
CA SER A 121 -7.61 20.10 -17.68
C SER A 121 -7.30 20.81 -18.99
N LYS A 122 -6.89 20.08 -20.02
CA LYS A 122 -6.64 20.63 -21.36
C LYS A 122 -7.93 21.06 -22.05
N ASP A 123 -8.98 20.26 -21.92
CA ASP A 123 -10.27 20.52 -22.56
C ASP A 123 -11.12 21.55 -21.77
N PHE A 124 -10.91 21.63 -20.46
CA PHE A 124 -11.67 22.49 -19.52
C PHE A 124 -10.72 23.18 -18.52
N PRO A 125 -9.90 24.14 -18.98
CA PRO A 125 -8.88 24.80 -18.13
C PRO A 125 -9.45 25.62 -16.99
N GLU A 126 -10.74 25.97 -17.03
CA GLU A 126 -11.45 26.75 -15.99
C GLU A 126 -11.90 25.88 -14.79
N TYR A 127 -11.74 24.57 -14.85
CA TYR A 127 -12.19 23.71 -13.75
C TYR A 127 -11.23 23.74 -12.59
N SER A 128 -11.79 23.97 -11.37
CA SER A 128 -11.03 23.85 -10.14
C SER A 128 -10.65 22.39 -9.86
N LYS A 129 -9.64 22.19 -9.01
CA LYS A 129 -9.19 20.84 -8.60
C LYS A 129 -10.34 20.04 -7.95
N GLU A 130 -11.17 20.68 -7.12
CA GLU A 130 -12.34 20.07 -6.48
C GLU A 130 -13.36 19.62 -7.53
N LYS A 131 -13.66 20.46 -8.50
CA LYS A 131 -14.58 20.12 -9.59
C LYS A 131 -14.06 18.97 -10.44
N MET A 132 -12.74 18.87 -10.61
CA MET A 132 -12.11 17.76 -11.29
C MET A 132 -12.21 16.46 -10.52
N ASP A 133 -12.05 16.51 -9.19
CA ASP A 133 -12.22 15.35 -8.32
C ASP A 133 -13.68 14.82 -8.36
N ASP A 134 -14.66 15.75 -8.36
CA ASP A 134 -16.08 15.39 -8.50
C ASP A 134 -16.40 14.76 -9.87
N ILE A 135 -15.84 15.32 -10.94
CA ILE A 135 -16.02 14.77 -12.30
C ILE A 135 -15.41 13.37 -12.38
N LEU A 136 -14.21 13.17 -11.86
CA LEU A 136 -13.58 11.85 -11.82
C LEU A 136 -14.42 10.85 -11.03
N ALA A 137 -14.94 11.25 -9.87
CA ALA A 137 -15.81 10.39 -9.06
C ALA A 137 -17.11 10.02 -9.80
N LEU A 138 -17.72 10.98 -10.52
CA LEU A 138 -18.91 10.74 -11.35
C LEU A 138 -18.58 9.80 -12.51
N VAL A 139 -17.48 10.04 -13.20
CA VAL A 139 -17.01 9.22 -14.31
C VAL A 139 -16.71 7.80 -13.85
N TYR A 140 -16.05 7.61 -12.71
CA TYR A 140 -15.85 6.29 -12.09
C TYR A 140 -17.19 5.59 -11.80
N LYS A 141 -18.15 6.32 -11.23
CA LYS A 141 -19.48 5.79 -10.90
C LYS A 141 -20.28 5.39 -12.14
N GLU A 142 -20.21 6.17 -13.21
CA GLU A 142 -20.93 5.92 -14.45
C GLU A 142 -20.35 4.74 -15.24
N ILE A 143 -19.03 4.61 -15.26
CA ILE A 143 -18.34 3.46 -15.87
C ILE A 143 -18.69 2.15 -15.17
N LEU A 144 -18.77 2.16 -13.84
CA LEU A 144 -19.17 0.96 -13.09
C LEU A 144 -20.62 0.53 -13.41
N LYS A 145 -21.47 1.46 -13.87
CA LYS A 145 -22.85 1.17 -14.24
C LYS A 145 -23.02 0.75 -15.70
N ASN A 146 -22.32 1.40 -16.63
CA ASN A 146 -22.54 1.26 -18.09
C ASN A 146 -21.23 1.14 -18.87
N LYS A 147 -20.54 0.01 -18.71
CA LYS A 147 -19.17 -0.22 -19.16
C LYS A 147 -18.91 0.05 -20.67
N GLU A 148 -19.82 -0.28 -21.55
CA GLU A 148 -19.57 -0.21 -23.01
C GLU A 148 -20.03 1.09 -23.67
N SER A 149 -21.20 1.58 -23.37
CA SER A 149 -21.79 2.76 -24.02
C SER A 149 -21.09 4.07 -23.64
N PHE A 150 -20.58 4.20 -22.41
CA PHE A 150 -19.92 5.41 -21.94
C PHE A 150 -18.49 5.56 -22.49
N LEU A 151 -17.77 4.44 -22.64
CA LEU A 151 -16.42 4.45 -23.19
C LEU A 151 -16.38 4.91 -24.67
N GLU A 152 -17.44 4.74 -25.43
CA GLU A 152 -17.52 5.19 -26.81
C GLU A 152 -17.61 6.72 -26.96
N THR A 153 -18.07 7.40 -25.91
CA THR A 153 -18.23 8.87 -25.91
C THR A 153 -16.98 9.63 -25.46
N LEU A 154 -15.99 8.93 -24.88
CA LEU A 154 -14.77 9.54 -24.37
C LEU A 154 -13.70 9.72 -25.46
N ASN A 155 -12.89 10.78 -25.33
CA ASN A 155 -11.74 10.93 -26.20
C ASN A 155 -10.72 9.79 -25.95
N LYS A 156 -9.84 9.53 -26.94
CA LYS A 156 -8.96 8.37 -26.93
C LYS A 156 -8.09 8.27 -25.65
N ASN A 157 -7.52 9.38 -25.20
CA ASN A 157 -6.61 9.38 -24.04
C ASN A 157 -7.35 9.05 -22.73
N ILE A 158 -8.58 9.57 -22.57
CA ILE A 158 -9.45 9.24 -21.45
C ILE A 158 -9.86 7.77 -21.53
N LYS A 159 -10.23 7.29 -22.73
CA LYS A 159 -10.61 5.90 -22.99
C LYS A 159 -9.50 4.91 -22.65
N ASP A 160 -8.27 5.18 -23.09
CA ASP A 160 -7.10 4.33 -22.84
C ASP A 160 -6.77 4.30 -21.34
N GLY A 161 -6.79 5.47 -20.66
CA GLY A 161 -6.59 5.57 -19.21
C GLY A 161 -7.66 4.79 -18.43
N TYR A 162 -8.92 4.87 -18.84
CA TYR A 162 -10.01 4.14 -18.20
C TYR A 162 -9.97 2.63 -18.46
N GLN A 163 -9.61 2.19 -19.65
CA GLN A 163 -9.45 0.76 -19.92
C GLN A 163 -8.39 0.14 -19.00
N ILE A 164 -7.29 0.85 -18.73
CA ILE A 164 -6.28 0.43 -17.77
C ILE A 164 -6.86 0.35 -16.35
N ILE A 165 -7.67 1.34 -15.92
CA ILE A 165 -8.30 1.35 -14.59
C ILE A 165 -9.34 0.23 -14.45
N LEU A 166 -10.14 -0.03 -15.50
CA LEU A 166 -11.17 -1.07 -15.51
C LEU A 166 -10.61 -2.49 -15.63
N SER A 167 -9.48 -2.67 -16.31
CA SER A 167 -8.79 -3.96 -16.38
C SER A 167 -8.19 -4.37 -15.04
N ASN A 168 -8.02 -3.41 -14.13
CA ASN A 168 -7.54 -3.63 -12.77
C ASN A 168 -8.70 -4.02 -11.81
N GLU A 169 -9.54 -4.97 -12.16
CA GLU A 169 -10.16 -5.83 -11.14
C GLU A 169 -8.98 -6.58 -10.51
N HIS A 170 -8.57 -6.10 -9.33
CA HIS A 170 -7.39 -6.61 -8.63
C HIS A 170 -7.54 -8.10 -8.40
N GLN A 171 -6.86 -8.88 -9.21
CA GLN A 171 -6.85 -10.34 -9.14
C GLN A 171 -6.19 -10.83 -7.85
N PHE A 172 -5.29 -10.00 -7.30
CA PHE A 172 -4.56 -10.28 -6.07
C PHE A 172 -4.97 -9.28 -5.00
N GLY A 173 -5.76 -9.72 -4.00
CA GLY A 173 -6.15 -8.89 -2.86
C GLY A 173 -4.95 -8.53 -1.98
N PHE A 174 -4.56 -7.25 -2.00
CA PHE A 174 -3.39 -6.74 -1.29
C PHE A 174 -3.70 -5.50 -0.41
N LYS A 175 -4.99 -5.17 -0.26
CA LYS A 175 -5.48 -3.98 0.45
C LYS A 175 -5.00 -3.86 1.90
N ASP A 176 -4.80 -5.01 2.56
CA ASP A 176 -4.49 -5.06 3.99
C ASP A 176 -3.00 -5.23 4.27
N PHE A 177 -2.15 -5.11 3.24
CA PHE A 177 -0.71 -5.19 3.45
C PHE A 177 -0.23 -4.02 4.30
N LEU A 178 0.57 -4.32 5.32
CA LEU A 178 1.19 -3.33 6.19
C LEU A 178 2.52 -3.87 6.73
N ILE A 179 3.37 -2.96 7.16
CA ILE A 179 4.67 -3.27 7.72
C ILE A 179 4.58 -3.12 9.24
N TYR A 180 4.84 -4.19 9.96
CA TYR A 180 5.02 -4.13 11.41
C TYR A 180 6.50 -3.89 11.73
N SER A 181 6.77 -2.89 12.58
CA SER A 181 8.10 -2.57 13.11
C SER A 181 7.99 -2.38 14.63
N PRO A 182 7.82 -3.47 15.41
CA PRO A 182 7.55 -3.38 16.84
C PRO A 182 8.66 -2.65 17.60
N GLU A 183 8.26 -1.70 18.45
CA GLU A 183 9.15 -0.93 19.32
C GLU A 183 8.83 -1.19 20.79
N ASN A 184 9.85 -1.36 21.64
CA ASN A 184 9.69 -1.69 23.05
C ASN A 184 8.76 -0.72 23.82
N THR A 185 8.80 0.56 23.49
CA THR A 185 7.95 1.58 24.11
C THR A 185 6.52 1.48 23.62
N ALA A 186 6.32 1.29 22.31
CA ALA A 186 5.02 1.18 21.67
C ALA A 186 4.27 -0.10 22.10
N LEU A 187 4.96 -1.22 22.28
CA LEU A 187 4.40 -2.47 22.78
C LEU A 187 3.75 -2.34 24.18
N ARG A 188 4.17 -1.34 24.97
CA ARG A 188 3.61 -1.05 26.31
C ARG A 188 2.47 -0.03 26.25
N THR A 189 2.23 0.59 25.12
CA THR A 189 1.15 1.55 24.93
C THR A 189 -0.15 0.80 24.72
N PHE A 190 -1.16 1.11 25.55
CA PHE A 190 -2.44 0.41 25.53
C PHE A 190 -3.24 0.70 24.26
N GLU A 191 -3.25 1.98 23.84
CA GLU A 191 -3.88 2.46 22.62
C GLU A 191 -3.27 3.80 22.20
N LYS A 192 -3.18 4.07 20.90
CA LYS A 192 -2.75 5.34 20.34
C LYS A 192 -3.81 5.83 19.36
N GLU A 193 -4.10 7.15 19.40
CA GLU A 193 -5.01 7.77 18.46
C GLU A 193 -4.52 7.58 17.02
N GLY A 194 -5.45 7.23 16.10
CA GLY A 194 -5.13 7.01 14.70
C GLY A 194 -4.38 5.71 14.37
N GLN A 195 -4.10 4.84 15.36
CA GLN A 195 -3.47 3.55 15.07
C GLN A 195 -4.39 2.62 14.27
N ILE A 196 -3.78 1.74 13.46
CA ILE A 196 -4.50 0.65 12.81
C ILE A 196 -4.97 -0.34 13.88
N GLN A 197 -6.23 -0.71 13.82
CA GLN A 197 -6.81 -1.71 14.71
C GLN A 197 -6.66 -3.12 14.12
N PRO A 198 -6.47 -4.15 14.94
CA PRO A 198 -6.39 -4.15 16.42
C PRO A 198 -4.98 -3.87 16.97
N LEU A 199 -3.95 -3.87 16.13
CA LEU A 199 -2.55 -3.69 16.49
C LEU A 199 -1.91 -2.61 15.63
N GLY A 200 -1.34 -1.57 16.26
CA GLY A 200 -0.57 -0.54 15.57
C GLY A 200 0.73 -1.08 14.97
N ILE A 201 1.26 -0.40 13.96
CA ILE A 201 2.45 -0.85 13.21
C ILE A 201 3.71 -0.97 14.07
N ASN A 202 3.82 -0.19 15.16
CA ASN A 202 4.95 -0.29 16.11
C ASN A 202 4.61 -1.18 17.32
N GLY A 203 3.42 -1.79 17.35
CA GLY A 203 2.97 -2.67 18.42
C GLY A 203 2.05 -2.01 19.43
N GLU A 204 1.58 -0.78 19.18
CA GLU A 204 0.58 -0.12 20.03
C GLU A 204 -0.71 -0.98 20.07
N GLY A 205 -1.30 -1.09 21.26
CA GLY A 205 -2.51 -1.87 21.46
C GLY A 205 -2.28 -3.37 21.70
N LEU A 206 -1.03 -3.87 21.73
CA LEU A 206 -0.76 -5.29 21.98
C LEU A 206 -1.40 -5.77 23.30
N LEU A 207 -1.25 -5.01 24.38
CA LEU A 207 -1.83 -5.40 25.68
C LEU A 207 -3.36 -5.44 25.64
N LYS A 208 -4.00 -4.48 24.94
CA LYS A 208 -5.45 -4.45 24.71
C LYS A 208 -5.88 -5.67 23.90
N LEU A 209 -5.18 -5.97 22.81
CA LEU A 209 -5.46 -7.12 21.95
C LEU A 209 -5.38 -8.43 22.75
N LEU A 210 -4.30 -8.64 23.51
CA LEU A 210 -4.12 -9.86 24.32
C LEU A 210 -5.22 -10.00 25.36
N LYS A 211 -5.64 -8.90 26.02
CA LYS A 211 -6.76 -8.89 26.96
C LYS A 211 -8.07 -9.31 26.30
N VAL A 212 -8.37 -8.74 25.13
CA VAL A 212 -9.59 -9.08 24.37
C VAL A 212 -9.57 -10.55 23.95
N VAL A 213 -8.47 -11.02 23.35
CA VAL A 213 -8.32 -12.41 22.90
C VAL A 213 -8.41 -13.39 24.08
N ASN A 214 -7.84 -13.02 25.24
CA ASN A 214 -7.92 -13.85 26.44
C ASN A 214 -9.34 -13.93 27.02
N ASN A 215 -10.18 -12.93 26.79
CA ASN A 215 -11.55 -12.90 27.30
C ASN A 215 -12.57 -13.57 26.36
N TYR A 216 -12.18 -13.97 25.15
CA TYR A 216 -13.07 -14.77 24.30
C TYR A 216 -13.38 -16.12 24.95
N GLU A 217 -14.63 -16.58 24.81
CA GLU A 217 -15.05 -17.92 25.25
C GLU A 217 -14.26 -19.02 24.52
N ASP A 218 -14.07 -18.83 23.20
CA ASP A 218 -13.17 -19.67 22.41
C ASP A 218 -11.71 -19.27 22.64
N LYS A 219 -10.99 -20.14 23.33
CA LYS A 219 -9.57 -19.98 23.64
C LYS A 219 -8.62 -20.36 22.50
N THR A 220 -9.11 -20.62 21.31
CA THR A 220 -8.31 -21.08 20.16
C THR A 220 -7.20 -20.09 19.84
N TYR A 221 -7.50 -18.80 19.77
CA TYR A 221 -6.51 -17.79 19.42
C TYR A 221 -5.37 -17.70 20.44
N ILE A 222 -5.70 -17.63 21.74
CA ILE A 222 -4.66 -17.54 22.78
C ILE A 222 -3.81 -18.81 22.84
N LYS A 223 -4.41 -19.98 22.63
CA LYS A 223 -3.69 -21.25 22.54
C LYS A 223 -2.72 -21.26 21.36
N THR A 224 -3.17 -20.83 20.19
CA THR A 224 -2.33 -20.71 18.98
C THR A 224 -1.15 -19.76 19.19
N ILE A 225 -1.37 -18.63 19.87
CA ILE A 225 -0.30 -17.69 20.21
C ILE A 225 0.73 -18.36 21.13
N ILE A 226 0.28 -19.01 22.22
CA ILE A 226 1.16 -19.70 23.17
C ILE A 226 1.94 -20.83 22.48
N GLU A 227 1.28 -21.64 21.67
CA GLU A 227 1.92 -22.73 20.91
C GLU A 227 2.96 -22.21 19.92
N SER A 228 2.67 -21.09 19.25
CA SER A 228 3.63 -20.45 18.35
C SER A 228 4.85 -19.91 19.08
N LEU A 229 4.65 -19.34 20.28
CA LEU A 229 5.75 -18.81 21.09
C LEU A 229 6.62 -19.89 21.71
N LYS A 230 6.09 -21.11 21.94
CA LYS A 230 6.87 -22.27 22.39
C LYS A 230 7.93 -22.74 21.39
N LEU A 231 7.92 -22.22 20.15
CA LEU A 231 9.01 -22.43 19.20
C LEU A 231 10.31 -21.71 19.61
N PHE A 232 10.24 -20.78 20.56
CA PHE A 232 11.40 -20.11 21.10
C PHE A 232 11.80 -20.76 22.42
N ASP A 233 13.03 -21.25 22.54
CA ASP A 233 13.55 -21.98 23.70
C ASP A 233 13.51 -21.19 25.01
N TRP A 234 13.52 -19.85 24.92
CA TRP A 234 13.46 -18.94 26.08
C TRP A 234 12.03 -18.64 26.56
N PHE A 235 11.00 -19.05 25.80
CA PHE A 235 9.61 -18.75 26.15
C PHE A 235 9.06 -19.80 27.12
N GLU A 236 8.58 -19.35 28.28
CA GLU A 236 7.96 -20.23 29.29
C GLU A 236 6.41 -20.15 29.24
N ASP A 237 5.85 -18.93 29.46
CA ASP A 237 4.40 -18.75 29.51
C ASP A 237 3.99 -17.29 29.33
N ILE A 238 2.73 -17.03 28.97
CA ILE A 238 2.08 -15.70 28.97
C ILE A 238 1.10 -15.63 30.14
N LYS A 239 1.36 -14.70 31.07
CA LYS A 239 0.40 -14.34 32.13
C LYS A 239 -0.26 -13.02 31.77
N ILE A 240 -1.57 -13.05 31.53
CA ILE A 240 -2.37 -11.86 31.23
C ILE A 240 -3.13 -11.48 32.52
N PRO A 241 -2.71 -10.42 33.24
CA PRO A 241 -3.39 -10.00 34.45
C PRO A 241 -4.81 -9.50 34.16
N ASN A 242 -5.77 -9.85 35.03
CA ASN A 242 -7.15 -9.40 34.90
C ASN A 242 -7.33 -7.88 35.14
N HIS A 243 -6.28 -7.19 35.66
CA HIS A 243 -6.31 -5.80 36.12
C HIS A 243 -5.49 -4.85 35.27
N LEU A 244 -5.29 -5.14 33.95
CA LEU A 244 -4.75 -4.17 33.04
C LEU A 244 -5.79 -3.06 32.81
N SER A 245 -5.70 -2.00 33.59
CA SER A 245 -6.47 -0.76 33.45
C SER A 245 -5.71 0.23 32.59
#